data_afe81f264c2bb03a2fe291cb87d99ae9
#
_entry.id   afe81f264c2bb03a2fe291cb87d99ae9
#
_cell.length_a   1.000
_cell.length_b   1.000
_cell.length_c   1.000
_cell.angle_alpha   90.00
_cell.angle_beta   90.00
_cell.angle_gamma   90.00
#
_symmetry.space_group_name_H-M   'P 1'
#
loop_
_entity.id
_entity.type
_entity.pdbx_description
1 polymer ?
#
loop_
_entity_poly.entity_id
_entity_poly.type
_entity_poly.pdbx_seq_one_letter_code
_entity_poly.pdbx_strand_id
1 'polypeptide(L)'
;KRKRIQEVIERTGYRPSSSAQTLRTGRNNLIGVIVPKISSESVARMVDGITEVVNNAGYQVLLANTGNDTEKELEYLKTFRLNNVDGVIFIGTLMTKKHLALMKSYKKPIVLMGQQESEVSSVYFDDYGAAQLATDCLVRCGCKNIAHLAVTLKDKAAGRARRSGYLDTLEQNHMPFREELIIESAGFTTQDGSDAMQAFLEKGIAFDGLFCATDTIAFGAIDAMHRAGIQIPEQVKVAAVGNNRMSAIYTPHLTSV
;
A
#
# COMPACT_ATOMS: atom_id res chain seq x y z
N LYS A 1 -18.99 -41.80 28.08
CA LYS A 1 -17.82 -42.00 27.22
C LYS A 1 -17.11 -40.65 26.91
N ARG A 2 -17.84 -39.62 26.38
CA ARG A 2 -17.26 -38.30 26.01
C ARG A 2 -16.60 -37.59 27.20
N LYS A 3 -17.26 -37.56 28.40
CA LYS A 3 -16.74 -36.91 29.62
C LYS A 3 -15.41 -37.53 30.07
N ARG A 4 -15.31 -38.88 30.04
CA ARG A 4 -14.06 -39.58 30.40
C ARG A 4 -12.93 -39.35 29.43
N ILE A 5 -13.21 -39.13 28.12
CA ILE A 5 -12.23 -38.76 27.11
C ILE A 5 -11.74 -37.34 27.39
N GLN A 6 -12.63 -36.41 27.70
CA GLN A 6 -12.30 -35.04 28.05
C GLN A 6 -11.37 -34.94 29.27
N GLU A 7 -11.70 -35.68 30.35
CA GLU A 7 -10.87 -35.78 31.57
C GLU A 7 -9.46 -36.30 31.27
N VAL A 8 -9.32 -37.28 30.38
CA VAL A 8 -8.04 -37.81 29.95
C VAL A 8 -7.24 -36.78 29.14
N ILE A 9 -7.89 -36.07 28.23
CA ILE A 9 -7.28 -35.01 27.42
C ILE A 9 -6.75 -33.92 28.35
N GLU A 10 -7.56 -33.43 29.27
CA GLU A 10 -7.16 -32.40 30.25
C GLU A 10 -5.98 -32.85 31.15
N ARG A 11 -6.03 -34.09 31.63
CA ARG A 11 -4.97 -34.66 32.48
C ARG A 11 -3.66 -34.90 31.76
N THR A 12 -3.71 -35.30 30.46
CA THR A 12 -2.50 -35.65 29.69
C THR A 12 -1.96 -34.49 28.87
N GLY A 13 -2.70 -33.36 28.79
CA GLY A 13 -2.34 -32.25 27.91
C GLY A 13 -2.36 -32.64 26.43
N TYR A 14 -3.03 -33.73 26.06
CA TYR A 14 -3.10 -34.20 24.68
C TYR A 14 -3.71 -33.14 23.79
N ARG A 15 -2.94 -32.69 22.80
CA ARG A 15 -3.43 -31.87 21.69
C ARG A 15 -3.40 -32.70 20.42
N PRO A 16 -4.49 -32.79 19.65
CA PRO A 16 -4.46 -33.43 18.36
C PRO A 16 -3.38 -32.81 17.48
N SER A 17 -2.58 -33.64 16.82
CA SER A 17 -1.57 -33.16 15.86
C SER A 17 -2.29 -32.40 14.74
N SER A 18 -1.84 -31.17 14.45
CA SER A 18 -2.31 -30.37 13.34
C SER A 18 -2.17 -31.12 12.01
N SER A 19 -1.06 -31.83 11.85
CA SER A 19 -0.80 -32.69 10.66
C SER A 19 -1.82 -33.80 10.51
N ALA A 20 -2.24 -34.46 11.62
CA ALA A 20 -3.27 -35.50 11.58
C ALA A 20 -4.66 -34.93 11.28
N GLN A 21 -4.97 -33.73 11.75
CA GLN A 21 -6.21 -33.03 11.39
C GLN A 21 -6.22 -32.63 9.91
N THR A 22 -5.11 -32.10 9.41
CA THR A 22 -4.93 -31.71 8.00
C THR A 22 -5.09 -32.90 7.08
N LEU A 23 -4.50 -34.05 7.41
CA LEU A 23 -4.68 -35.29 6.63
C LEU A 23 -6.15 -35.73 6.54
N ARG A 24 -6.93 -35.52 7.61
CA ARG A 24 -8.34 -35.90 7.66
C ARG A 24 -9.27 -34.89 6.97
N THR A 25 -8.99 -33.59 7.13
CA THR A 25 -9.89 -32.52 6.65
C THR A 25 -9.46 -31.91 5.33
N GLY A 26 -8.20 -32.10 4.92
CA GLY A 26 -7.58 -31.42 3.76
C GLY A 26 -7.35 -29.93 3.99
N ARG A 27 -7.53 -29.42 5.25
CA ARG A 27 -7.42 -28.02 5.60
C ARG A 27 -6.47 -27.82 6.76
N ASN A 28 -5.63 -26.77 6.69
CA ASN A 28 -4.74 -26.33 7.75
C ASN A 28 -5.31 -25.22 8.61
N ASN A 29 -6.42 -24.60 8.17
CA ASN A 29 -6.97 -23.37 8.71
C ASN A 29 -5.95 -22.23 8.79
N LEU A 30 -5.10 -22.14 7.77
CA LEU A 30 -4.08 -21.11 7.64
C LEU A 30 -4.26 -20.31 6.36
N ILE A 31 -4.25 -18.99 6.47
CA ILE A 31 -4.17 -18.05 5.34
C ILE A 31 -2.80 -17.40 5.35
N GLY A 32 -2.06 -17.54 4.25
CA GLY A 32 -0.80 -16.84 4.04
C GLY A 32 -1.05 -15.39 3.63
N VAL A 33 -0.39 -14.44 4.28
CA VAL A 33 -0.44 -13.01 3.90
C VAL A 33 0.98 -12.55 3.62
N ILE A 34 1.24 -12.14 2.38
CA ILE A 34 2.54 -11.58 1.97
C ILE A 34 2.39 -10.08 1.88
N VAL A 35 3.26 -9.34 2.57
CA VAL A 35 3.24 -7.89 2.62
C VAL A 35 4.58 -7.29 2.18
N PRO A 36 4.57 -6.14 1.47
CA PRO A 36 5.78 -5.49 1.01
C PRO A 36 6.58 -4.86 2.17
N LYS A 37 5.90 -4.21 3.11
CA LYS A 37 6.54 -3.53 4.24
C LYS A 37 5.55 -3.35 5.39
N ILE A 38 5.74 -4.10 6.47
CA ILE A 38 4.85 -4.08 7.64
C ILE A 38 4.80 -2.73 8.36
N SER A 39 5.86 -1.91 8.25
CA SER A 39 5.90 -0.56 8.83
C SER A 39 5.09 0.48 8.06
N SER A 40 4.51 0.13 6.91
CA SER A 40 3.57 1.01 6.19
C SER A 40 2.21 1.00 6.88
N GLU A 41 1.69 2.18 7.23
CA GLU A 41 0.38 2.27 7.92
C GLU A 41 -0.76 1.71 7.07
N SER A 42 -0.78 1.97 5.77
CA SER A 42 -1.79 1.42 4.88
C SER A 42 -1.74 -0.12 4.85
N VAL A 43 -0.54 -0.70 4.79
CA VAL A 43 -0.35 -2.16 4.84
C VAL A 43 -0.78 -2.71 6.21
N ALA A 44 -0.43 -2.05 7.31
CA ALA A 44 -0.84 -2.47 8.66
C ALA A 44 -2.36 -2.49 8.79
N ARG A 45 -3.06 -1.44 8.33
CA ARG A 45 -4.53 -1.38 8.32
C ARG A 45 -5.18 -2.48 7.48
N MET A 46 -4.57 -2.82 6.33
CA MET A 46 -5.03 -3.96 5.52
C MET A 46 -4.88 -5.28 6.28
N VAL A 47 -3.72 -5.49 6.93
CA VAL A 47 -3.45 -6.71 7.73
C VAL A 47 -4.39 -6.82 8.92
N ASP A 48 -4.72 -5.72 9.59
CA ASP A 48 -5.70 -5.70 10.68
C ASP A 48 -7.07 -6.17 10.19
N GLY A 49 -7.59 -5.60 9.09
CA GLY A 49 -8.88 -6.01 8.53
C GLY A 49 -8.89 -7.46 8.02
N ILE A 50 -7.80 -7.91 7.38
CA ILE A 50 -7.64 -9.31 6.97
C ILE A 50 -7.68 -10.23 8.19
N THR A 51 -6.93 -9.88 9.23
CA THR A 51 -6.81 -10.70 10.45
C THR A 51 -8.15 -10.84 11.17
N GLU A 52 -8.92 -9.76 11.25
CA GLU A 52 -10.27 -9.78 11.84
C GLU A 52 -11.18 -10.78 11.12
N VAL A 53 -11.28 -10.68 9.79
CA VAL A 53 -12.15 -11.56 8.99
C VAL A 53 -11.68 -13.01 9.04
N VAL A 54 -10.38 -13.23 8.91
CA VAL A 54 -9.75 -14.56 8.90
C VAL A 54 -9.95 -15.28 10.23
N ASN A 55 -9.75 -14.58 11.36
CA ASN A 55 -9.94 -15.13 12.70
C ASN A 55 -11.41 -15.46 12.97
N ASN A 56 -12.34 -14.58 12.58
CA ASN A 56 -13.78 -14.83 12.71
C ASN A 56 -14.25 -16.04 11.90
N ALA A 57 -13.57 -16.36 10.80
CA ALA A 57 -13.82 -17.56 10.01
C ALA A 57 -13.13 -18.82 10.55
N GLY A 58 -12.43 -18.76 11.69
CA GLY A 58 -11.74 -19.88 12.32
C GLY A 58 -10.39 -20.23 11.67
N TYR A 59 -9.81 -19.31 10.93
CA TYR A 59 -8.47 -19.44 10.35
C TYR A 59 -7.44 -18.62 11.13
N GLN A 60 -6.16 -18.94 10.94
CA GLN A 60 -5.03 -18.16 11.44
C GLN A 60 -4.28 -17.51 10.28
N VAL A 61 -3.64 -16.37 10.55
CA VAL A 61 -2.81 -15.65 9.59
C VAL A 61 -1.35 -16.05 9.74
N LEU A 62 -0.71 -16.44 8.64
CA LEU A 62 0.72 -16.60 8.51
C LEU A 62 1.28 -15.44 7.70
N LEU A 63 1.92 -14.46 8.38
CA LEU A 63 2.40 -13.23 7.77
C LEU A 63 3.86 -13.36 7.30
N ALA A 64 4.14 -12.91 6.08
CA ALA A 64 5.48 -12.79 5.52
C ALA A 64 5.75 -11.34 5.06
N ASN A 65 6.79 -10.72 5.63
CA ASN A 65 7.25 -9.37 5.26
C ASN A 65 8.47 -9.47 4.33
N THR A 66 8.36 -8.92 3.11
CA THR A 66 9.38 -9.08 2.07
C THR A 66 10.38 -7.94 1.99
N GLY A 67 10.04 -6.77 2.54
CA GLY A 67 10.86 -5.55 2.40
C GLY A 67 10.92 -5.00 0.98
N ASN A 68 9.87 -5.20 0.17
CA ASN A 68 9.79 -4.86 -1.26
C ASN A 68 10.76 -5.69 -2.15
N ASP A 69 11.20 -6.84 -1.68
CA ASP A 69 12.10 -7.73 -2.43
C ASP A 69 11.27 -8.74 -3.23
N THR A 70 11.28 -8.61 -4.55
CA THR A 70 10.49 -9.45 -5.47
C THR A 70 10.92 -10.91 -5.48
N GLU A 71 12.18 -11.23 -5.22
CA GLU A 71 12.63 -12.63 -5.14
C GLU A 71 12.14 -13.27 -3.84
N LYS A 72 12.15 -12.52 -2.71
CA LYS A 72 11.54 -13.00 -1.46
C LYS A 72 10.03 -13.20 -1.58
N GLU A 73 9.34 -12.35 -2.33
CA GLU A 73 7.91 -12.53 -2.62
C GLU A 73 7.65 -13.89 -3.29
N LEU A 74 8.43 -14.23 -4.31
CA LEU A 74 8.35 -15.51 -5.00
C LEU A 74 8.73 -16.70 -4.09
N GLU A 75 9.73 -16.52 -3.22
CA GLU A 75 10.15 -17.52 -2.24
C GLU A 75 9.03 -17.80 -1.22
N TYR A 76 8.41 -16.77 -0.66
CA TYR A 76 7.30 -16.93 0.28
C TYR A 76 6.06 -17.56 -0.36
N LEU A 77 5.75 -17.23 -1.63
CA LEU A 77 4.71 -17.93 -2.36
C LEU A 77 4.98 -19.44 -2.42
N LYS A 78 6.23 -19.84 -2.73
CA LYS A 78 6.63 -21.26 -2.74
C LYS A 78 6.56 -21.88 -1.35
N THR A 79 7.03 -21.17 -0.33
CA THR A 79 7.02 -21.59 1.08
C THR A 79 5.59 -21.82 1.58
N PHE A 80 4.66 -20.92 1.28
CA PHE A 80 3.25 -21.07 1.64
C PHE A 80 2.60 -22.28 0.95
N ARG A 81 2.99 -22.55 -0.30
CA ARG A 81 2.54 -23.75 -1.00
C ARG A 81 3.05 -25.04 -0.33
N LEU A 82 4.31 -25.08 0.10
CA LEU A 82 4.89 -26.21 0.81
C LEU A 82 4.26 -26.42 2.18
N ASN A 83 3.90 -25.34 2.87
CA ASN A 83 3.21 -25.38 4.17
C ASN A 83 1.69 -25.62 4.04
N ASN A 84 1.18 -25.88 2.83
CA ASN A 84 -0.22 -26.18 2.56
C ASN A 84 -1.20 -25.15 3.18
N VAL A 85 -0.90 -23.85 3.08
CA VAL A 85 -1.88 -22.82 3.46
C VAL A 85 -3.14 -22.98 2.59
N ASP A 86 -4.31 -22.65 3.15
CA ASP A 86 -5.59 -22.85 2.48
C ASP A 86 -5.92 -21.74 1.48
N GLY A 87 -5.23 -20.62 1.57
CA GLY A 87 -5.30 -19.50 0.64
C GLY A 87 -4.17 -18.52 0.87
N VAL A 88 -3.95 -17.61 -0.10
CA VAL A 88 -2.93 -16.56 0.02
C VAL A 88 -3.55 -15.21 -0.32
N ILE A 89 -3.29 -14.21 0.51
CA ILE A 89 -3.50 -12.81 0.19
C ILE A 89 -2.13 -12.20 -0.05
N PHE A 90 -1.94 -11.64 -1.23
CA PHE A 90 -0.68 -11.07 -1.67
C PHE A 90 -0.83 -9.55 -1.85
N ILE A 91 -0.23 -8.77 -0.95
CA ILE A 91 -0.17 -7.31 -1.07
C ILE A 91 1.13 -6.99 -1.82
N GLY A 92 1.02 -6.74 -3.12
CA GLY A 92 2.17 -6.55 -3.99
C GLY A 92 2.26 -5.12 -4.53
N THR A 93 3.47 -4.59 -4.64
CA THR A 93 3.76 -3.29 -5.25
C THR A 93 4.22 -3.43 -6.69
N LEU A 94 5.03 -4.44 -7.00
CA LEU A 94 5.59 -4.67 -8.32
C LEU A 94 5.29 -6.08 -8.82
N MET A 95 4.26 -6.22 -9.66
CA MET A 95 3.90 -7.51 -10.25
C MET A 95 4.75 -7.83 -11.47
N THR A 96 5.47 -8.94 -11.42
CA THR A 96 6.26 -9.45 -12.56
C THR A 96 5.56 -10.64 -13.24
N LYS A 97 5.99 -10.97 -14.47
CA LYS A 97 5.52 -12.19 -15.16
C LYS A 97 5.76 -13.46 -14.33
N LYS A 98 6.85 -13.50 -13.54
CA LYS A 98 7.14 -14.64 -12.65
C LYS A 98 6.10 -14.80 -11.55
N HIS A 99 5.64 -13.67 -10.93
CA HIS A 99 4.57 -13.68 -9.94
C HIS A 99 3.28 -14.24 -10.53
N LEU A 100 2.82 -13.70 -11.67
CA LEU A 100 1.59 -14.16 -12.32
C LEU A 100 1.65 -15.64 -12.71
N ALA A 101 2.77 -16.10 -13.27
CA ALA A 101 2.96 -17.50 -13.60
C ALA A 101 2.89 -18.41 -12.36
N LEU A 102 3.52 -18.01 -11.27
CA LEU A 102 3.49 -18.77 -10.01
C LEU A 102 2.09 -18.77 -9.38
N MET A 103 1.40 -17.63 -9.34
CA MET A 103 0.02 -17.53 -8.85
C MET A 103 -0.94 -18.39 -9.65
N LYS A 104 -0.86 -18.38 -10.98
CA LYS A 104 -1.66 -19.25 -11.86
C LYS A 104 -1.42 -20.75 -11.61
N SER A 105 -0.21 -21.13 -11.24
CA SER A 105 0.13 -22.52 -10.92
C SER A 105 -0.34 -22.97 -9.53
N TYR A 106 -0.89 -22.05 -8.75
CA TYR A 106 -1.32 -22.34 -7.38
C TYR A 106 -2.65 -23.09 -7.38
N LYS A 107 -2.73 -24.19 -6.63
CA LYS A 107 -3.98 -24.98 -6.51
C LYS A 107 -4.97 -24.42 -5.50
N LYS A 108 -4.54 -23.53 -4.63
CA LYS A 108 -5.36 -22.87 -3.61
C LYS A 108 -5.66 -21.43 -4.05
N PRO A 109 -6.73 -20.80 -3.55
CA PRO A 109 -7.07 -19.43 -3.90
C PRO A 109 -5.93 -18.45 -3.58
N ILE A 110 -5.66 -17.54 -4.51
CA ILE A 110 -4.81 -16.37 -4.27
C ILE A 110 -5.61 -15.12 -4.61
N VAL A 111 -5.53 -14.12 -3.75
CA VAL A 111 -6.08 -12.79 -3.99
C VAL A 111 -4.93 -11.78 -3.98
N LEU A 112 -4.79 -11.04 -5.06
CA LEU A 112 -3.90 -9.88 -5.14
C LEU A 112 -4.61 -8.68 -4.50
N MET A 113 -3.89 -7.93 -3.67
CA MET A 113 -4.42 -6.73 -3.04
C MET A 113 -3.52 -5.52 -3.31
N GLY A 114 -4.13 -4.36 -3.55
CA GLY A 114 -3.44 -3.09 -3.79
C GLY A 114 -3.25 -2.74 -5.26
N GLN A 115 -3.40 -3.68 -6.19
CA GLN A 115 -3.39 -3.37 -7.62
C GLN A 115 -4.26 -4.36 -8.41
N GLN A 116 -4.68 -3.95 -9.61
CA GLN A 116 -5.49 -4.75 -10.51
C GLN A 116 -4.62 -5.60 -11.44
N GLU A 117 -4.96 -6.90 -11.54
CA GLU A 117 -4.45 -7.80 -12.56
C GLU A 117 -5.60 -8.64 -13.14
N SER A 118 -5.67 -8.71 -14.47
CA SER A 118 -6.78 -9.41 -15.15
C SER A 118 -6.76 -10.94 -14.98
N GLU A 119 -5.61 -11.49 -14.62
CA GLU A 119 -5.38 -12.93 -14.59
C GLU A 119 -5.54 -13.57 -13.20
N VAL A 120 -5.73 -12.77 -12.16
CA VAL A 120 -5.92 -13.19 -10.77
C VAL A 120 -7.02 -12.37 -10.10
N SER A 121 -7.70 -12.96 -9.10
CA SER A 121 -8.65 -12.19 -8.30
C SER A 121 -7.95 -11.03 -7.61
N SER A 122 -8.45 -9.82 -7.80
CA SER A 122 -7.80 -8.60 -7.28
C SER A 122 -8.78 -7.75 -6.47
N VAL A 123 -8.27 -7.17 -5.38
CA VAL A 123 -8.93 -6.11 -4.60
C VAL A 123 -8.03 -4.88 -4.64
N TYR A 124 -8.51 -3.77 -5.15
CA TYR A 124 -7.72 -2.57 -5.38
C TYR A 124 -8.54 -1.30 -5.12
N PHE A 125 -7.85 -0.19 -4.95
CA PHE A 125 -8.45 1.13 -4.78
C PHE A 125 -8.59 1.83 -6.13
N ASP A 126 -9.48 2.81 -6.20
CA ASP A 126 -9.54 3.74 -7.31
C ASP A 126 -8.44 4.80 -7.17
N ASP A 127 -7.20 4.39 -7.42
CA ASP A 127 -6.02 5.25 -7.32
C ASP A 127 -6.05 6.42 -8.31
N TYR A 128 -6.68 6.22 -9.46
CA TYR A 128 -6.85 7.26 -10.46
C TYR A 128 -7.84 8.33 -9.97
N GLY A 129 -9.04 7.92 -9.53
CA GLY A 129 -10.03 8.84 -9.00
C GLY A 129 -9.58 9.55 -7.72
N ALA A 130 -8.83 8.87 -6.85
CA ALA A 130 -8.26 9.48 -5.65
C ALA A 130 -7.27 10.62 -6.01
N ALA A 131 -6.42 10.41 -7.03
CA ALA A 131 -5.51 11.45 -7.51
C ALA A 131 -6.24 12.62 -8.17
N GLN A 132 -7.33 12.33 -8.92
CA GLN A 132 -8.18 13.38 -9.47
C GLN A 132 -8.78 14.25 -8.35
N LEU A 133 -9.34 13.63 -7.31
CA LEU A 133 -9.94 14.35 -6.17
C LEU A 133 -8.91 15.22 -5.45
N ALA A 134 -7.72 14.69 -5.18
CA ALA A 134 -6.66 15.43 -4.51
C ALA A 134 -6.15 16.62 -5.35
N THR A 135 -5.96 16.41 -6.66
CA THR A 135 -5.50 17.46 -7.57
C THR A 135 -6.59 18.53 -7.80
N ASP A 136 -7.83 18.11 -7.99
CA ASP A 136 -8.97 19.03 -8.14
C ASP A 136 -9.19 19.89 -6.89
N CYS A 137 -8.94 19.33 -5.70
CA CYS A 137 -8.94 20.12 -4.46
C CYS A 137 -7.93 21.28 -4.52
N LEU A 138 -6.71 21.04 -5.00
CA LEU A 138 -5.70 22.10 -5.18
C LEU A 138 -6.13 23.13 -6.23
N VAL A 139 -6.70 22.70 -7.35
CA VAL A 139 -7.24 23.59 -8.37
C VAL A 139 -8.34 24.48 -7.80
N ARG A 140 -9.30 23.94 -7.08
CA ARG A 140 -10.39 24.69 -6.42
C ARG A 140 -9.86 25.65 -5.36
N CYS A 141 -8.75 25.33 -4.71
CA CYS A 141 -8.06 26.23 -3.79
C CYS A 141 -7.28 27.35 -4.50
N GLY A 142 -7.37 27.44 -5.83
CA GLY A 142 -6.79 28.50 -6.64
C GLY A 142 -5.34 28.32 -7.05
N CYS A 143 -4.75 27.13 -6.82
CA CYS A 143 -3.38 26.85 -7.25
C CYS A 143 -3.26 26.90 -8.77
N LYS A 144 -2.15 27.47 -9.27
CA LYS A 144 -1.87 27.66 -10.70
C LYS A 144 -0.69 26.83 -11.19
N ASN A 145 0.25 26.53 -10.30
CA ASN A 145 1.45 25.75 -10.58
C ASN A 145 1.52 24.58 -9.60
N ILE A 146 0.80 23.50 -9.93
CA ILE A 146 0.71 22.32 -9.06
C ILE A 146 1.85 21.37 -9.42
N ALA A 147 2.77 21.16 -8.49
CA ALA A 147 3.80 20.14 -8.59
C ALA A 147 3.25 18.77 -8.18
N HIS A 148 3.82 17.70 -8.72
CA HIS A 148 3.48 16.32 -8.33
C HIS A 148 4.70 15.59 -7.77
N LEU A 149 4.69 15.30 -6.47
CA LEU A 149 5.67 14.43 -5.84
C LEU A 149 5.24 12.99 -6.10
N ALA A 150 5.85 12.42 -7.13
CA ALA A 150 5.53 11.12 -7.70
C ALA A 150 6.43 10.00 -7.17
N VAL A 151 5.99 8.78 -7.35
CA VAL A 151 6.79 7.56 -7.14
C VAL A 151 6.97 6.82 -8.47
N THR A 152 7.79 5.76 -8.45
CA THR A 152 8.15 5.02 -9.66
C THR A 152 6.95 4.57 -10.50
N LEU A 153 6.97 4.80 -11.80
CA LEU A 153 5.95 4.33 -12.75
C LEU A 153 5.92 2.79 -12.91
N LYS A 154 6.84 2.06 -12.30
CA LYS A 154 6.75 0.59 -12.21
C LYS A 154 5.61 0.16 -11.29
N ASP A 155 5.28 0.97 -10.28
CA ASP A 155 4.08 0.79 -9.47
C ASP A 155 2.86 1.22 -10.29
N LYS A 156 1.91 0.30 -10.50
CA LYS A 156 0.71 0.55 -11.31
C LYS A 156 -0.32 1.43 -10.59
N ALA A 157 -0.40 1.33 -9.27
CA ALA A 157 -1.34 2.02 -8.42
C ALA A 157 -0.84 3.44 -8.07
N ALA A 158 0.06 3.53 -7.09
CA ALA A 158 0.55 4.81 -6.59
C ALA A 158 1.39 5.59 -7.62
N GLY A 159 2.09 4.88 -8.52
CA GLY A 159 2.88 5.50 -9.58
C GLY A 159 2.04 5.91 -10.78
N ARG A 160 1.57 4.93 -11.58
CA ARG A 160 0.91 5.23 -12.87
C ARG A 160 -0.48 5.81 -12.71
N ALA A 161 -1.36 5.13 -11.95
CA ALA A 161 -2.76 5.55 -11.90
C ALA A 161 -2.88 6.93 -11.26
N ARG A 162 -2.17 7.21 -10.15
CA ARG A 162 -2.19 8.53 -9.50
C ARG A 162 -1.58 9.62 -10.39
N ARG A 163 -0.48 9.32 -11.11
CA ARG A 163 0.08 10.28 -12.08
C ARG A 163 -0.88 10.58 -13.22
N SER A 164 -1.58 9.56 -13.76
CA SER A 164 -2.58 9.78 -14.79
C SER A 164 -3.74 10.64 -14.29
N GLY A 165 -4.27 10.37 -13.09
CA GLY A 165 -5.31 11.17 -12.48
C GLY A 165 -4.92 12.64 -12.30
N TYR A 166 -3.67 12.89 -11.87
CA TYR A 166 -3.12 14.25 -11.80
C TYR A 166 -3.07 14.94 -13.16
N LEU A 167 -2.50 14.27 -14.18
CA LEU A 167 -2.36 14.85 -15.53
C LEU A 167 -3.71 15.18 -16.16
N ASP A 168 -4.65 14.23 -16.09
CA ASP A 168 -5.98 14.41 -16.66
C ASP A 168 -6.77 15.51 -15.93
N THR A 169 -6.55 15.69 -14.63
CA THR A 169 -7.16 16.80 -13.87
C THR A 169 -6.59 18.15 -14.31
N LEU A 170 -5.30 18.27 -14.58
CA LEU A 170 -4.73 19.50 -15.14
C LEU A 170 -5.34 19.80 -16.50
N GLU A 171 -5.44 18.81 -17.38
CA GLU A 171 -6.01 18.97 -18.73
C GLU A 171 -7.49 19.41 -18.67
N GLN A 172 -8.31 18.76 -17.86
CA GLN A 172 -9.71 19.09 -17.64
C GLN A 172 -9.93 20.52 -17.13
N ASN A 173 -8.98 21.05 -16.37
CA ASN A 173 -9.00 22.41 -15.85
C ASN A 173 -8.22 23.41 -16.71
N HIS A 174 -7.84 23.03 -17.93
CA HIS A 174 -7.07 23.86 -18.88
C HIS A 174 -5.77 24.41 -18.29
N MET A 175 -5.14 23.68 -17.39
CA MET A 175 -3.85 24.03 -16.80
C MET A 175 -2.71 23.42 -17.63
N PRO A 176 -1.66 24.19 -17.94
CA PRO A 176 -0.55 23.67 -18.72
C PRO A 176 0.23 22.61 -17.94
N PHE A 177 0.47 21.47 -18.56
CA PHE A 177 1.42 20.51 -18.02
C PHE A 177 2.86 21.04 -18.17
N ARG A 178 3.63 20.94 -17.10
CA ARG A 178 5.04 21.34 -17.04
C ARG A 178 5.86 20.19 -16.45
N GLU A 179 6.73 19.60 -17.26
CA GLU A 179 7.50 18.41 -16.87
C GLU A 179 8.42 18.69 -15.65
N GLU A 180 8.93 19.92 -15.54
CA GLU A 180 9.75 20.36 -14.42
C GLU A 180 9.01 20.38 -13.07
N LEU A 181 7.67 20.31 -13.06
CA LEU A 181 6.86 20.18 -11.85
C LEU A 181 6.65 18.73 -11.40
N ILE A 182 7.18 17.76 -12.13
CA ILE A 182 7.21 16.37 -11.67
C ILE A 182 8.45 16.14 -10.83
N ILE A 183 8.24 15.76 -9.57
CA ILE A 183 9.28 15.50 -8.59
C ILE A 183 9.28 14.00 -8.34
N GLU A 184 10.33 13.29 -8.72
CA GLU A 184 10.40 11.84 -8.53
C GLU A 184 11.05 11.51 -7.18
N SER A 185 10.29 10.84 -6.31
CA SER A 185 10.77 10.26 -5.07
C SER A 185 11.46 8.91 -5.34
N ALA A 186 12.58 8.65 -4.69
CA ALA A 186 13.30 7.38 -4.81
C ALA A 186 12.52 6.19 -4.23
N GLY A 187 11.60 6.45 -3.29
CA GLY A 187 10.79 5.46 -2.61
C GLY A 187 9.56 6.05 -1.93
N PHE A 188 9.08 5.37 -0.90
CA PHE A 188 7.82 5.68 -0.21
C PHE A 188 8.02 6.15 1.24
N THR A 189 9.25 6.38 1.67
CA THR A 189 9.52 6.81 3.05
C THR A 189 9.41 8.33 3.20
N THR A 190 9.24 8.80 4.42
CA THR A 190 9.28 10.23 4.74
C THR A 190 10.61 10.84 4.31
N GLN A 191 11.73 10.12 4.48
CA GLN A 191 13.05 10.59 4.05
C GLN A 191 13.12 10.74 2.53
N ASP A 192 12.60 9.75 1.76
CA ASP A 192 12.56 9.86 0.29
C ASP A 192 11.79 11.10 -0.17
N GLY A 193 10.68 11.42 0.48
CA GLY A 193 9.89 12.62 0.20
C GLY A 193 10.62 13.90 0.55
N SER A 194 11.33 13.94 1.68
CA SER A 194 12.14 15.07 2.12
C SER A 194 13.29 15.34 1.15
N ASP A 195 14.05 14.31 0.79
CA ASP A 195 15.20 14.42 -0.10
C ASP A 195 14.79 14.89 -1.50
N ALA A 196 13.71 14.32 -2.04
CA ALA A 196 13.17 14.72 -3.34
C ALA A 196 12.70 16.18 -3.35
N MET A 197 11.99 16.61 -2.30
CA MET A 197 11.55 18.00 -2.17
C MET A 197 12.72 18.96 -2.00
N GLN A 198 13.71 18.63 -1.19
CA GLN A 198 14.90 19.46 -1.02
C GLN A 198 15.62 19.67 -2.36
N ALA A 199 15.88 18.60 -3.11
CA ALA A 199 16.49 18.69 -4.43
C ALA A 199 15.64 19.47 -5.46
N PHE A 200 14.33 19.46 -5.30
CA PHE A 200 13.43 20.26 -6.13
C PHE A 200 13.49 21.75 -5.79
N LEU A 201 13.50 22.10 -4.51
CA LEU A 201 13.61 23.50 -4.05
C LEU A 201 14.91 24.17 -4.50
N GLU A 202 16.01 23.42 -4.56
CA GLU A 202 17.30 23.91 -5.06
C GLU A 202 17.26 24.35 -6.54
N LYS A 203 16.29 23.84 -7.34
CA LYS A 203 16.09 24.25 -8.73
C LYS A 203 15.42 25.62 -8.87
N GLY A 204 14.85 26.16 -7.81
CA GLY A 204 14.16 27.47 -7.81
C GLY A 204 12.90 27.52 -8.68
N ILE A 205 12.27 26.38 -8.97
CA ILE A 205 11.05 26.31 -9.77
C ILE A 205 9.85 26.73 -8.92
N ALA A 206 9.10 27.73 -9.39
CA ALA A 206 7.94 28.25 -8.67
C ALA A 206 6.74 27.29 -8.75
N PHE A 207 6.12 27.04 -7.61
CA PHE A 207 4.88 26.25 -7.46
C PHE A 207 4.07 26.79 -6.29
N ASP A 208 2.76 26.57 -6.29
CA ASP A 208 1.80 27.02 -5.26
C ASP A 208 0.87 25.90 -4.79
N GLY A 209 0.93 24.74 -5.45
CA GLY A 209 0.26 23.50 -5.06
C GLY A 209 1.20 22.31 -5.13
N LEU A 210 1.03 21.34 -4.25
CA LEU A 210 1.80 20.09 -4.24
C LEU A 210 0.84 18.91 -4.07
N PHE A 211 0.72 18.09 -5.13
CA PHE A 211 0.08 16.78 -5.03
C PHE A 211 1.14 15.71 -4.74
N CYS A 212 1.02 15.02 -3.62
CA CYS A 212 1.90 13.93 -3.23
C CYS A 212 1.25 12.57 -3.49
N ALA A 213 1.99 11.66 -4.11
CA ALA A 213 1.47 10.32 -4.40
C ALA A 213 1.05 9.56 -3.13
N THR A 214 1.66 9.81 -1.97
CA THR A 214 1.25 9.25 -0.67
C THR A 214 1.42 10.25 0.46
N ASP A 215 0.65 10.09 1.55
CA ASP A 215 0.80 10.91 2.77
C ASP A 215 2.21 10.81 3.36
N THR A 216 2.80 9.62 3.32
CA THR A 216 4.13 9.39 3.91
C THR A 216 5.20 10.27 3.27
N ILE A 217 5.24 10.34 1.93
CA ILE A 217 6.19 11.24 1.25
C ILE A 217 5.78 12.71 1.38
N ALA A 218 4.46 13.00 1.53
CA ALA A 218 3.97 14.36 1.79
C ALA A 218 4.52 14.92 3.09
N PHE A 219 4.53 14.15 4.17
CA PHE A 219 5.11 14.60 5.45
C PHE A 219 6.60 14.96 5.31
N GLY A 220 7.35 14.17 4.54
CA GLY A 220 8.74 14.49 4.26
C GLY A 220 8.91 15.79 3.45
N ALA A 221 8.07 15.97 2.43
CA ALA A 221 8.08 17.17 1.62
C ALA A 221 7.69 18.42 2.44
N ILE A 222 6.69 18.31 3.31
CA ILE A 222 6.25 19.38 4.22
C ILE A 222 7.41 19.78 5.16
N ASP A 223 8.10 18.81 5.75
CA ASP A 223 9.26 19.07 6.59
C ASP A 223 10.38 19.79 5.83
N ALA A 224 10.70 19.36 4.61
CA ALA A 224 11.70 20.03 3.77
C ALA A 224 11.30 21.49 3.42
N MET A 225 10.02 21.70 3.08
CA MET A 225 9.49 23.04 2.81
C MET A 225 9.53 23.94 4.04
N HIS A 226 9.17 23.44 5.22
CA HIS A 226 9.27 24.19 6.49
C HIS A 226 10.72 24.59 6.79
N ARG A 227 11.69 23.69 6.60
CA ARG A 227 13.12 23.99 6.76
C ARG A 227 13.60 25.08 5.79
N ALA A 228 13.00 25.15 4.61
CA ALA A 228 13.25 26.18 3.61
C ALA A 228 12.49 27.50 3.87
N GLY A 229 11.69 27.58 4.95
CA GLY A 229 10.91 28.78 5.32
C GLY A 229 9.62 28.96 4.53
N ILE A 230 9.18 27.95 3.77
CA ILE A 230 7.93 27.99 2.99
C ILE A 230 6.75 27.75 3.92
N GLN A 231 5.77 28.65 3.85
CA GLN A 231 4.57 28.59 4.68
C GLN A 231 3.47 27.74 4.02
N ILE A 232 2.94 26.80 4.77
CA ILE A 232 1.86 25.90 4.36
C ILE A 232 0.68 26.15 5.28
N PRO A 233 -0.51 26.45 4.77
CA PRO A 233 -0.93 26.43 3.36
C PRO A 233 -0.81 27.79 2.62
N GLU A 234 -0.24 28.82 3.21
CA GLU A 234 -0.30 30.22 2.72
C GLU A 234 0.42 30.38 1.38
N GLN A 235 1.63 29.82 1.24
CA GLN A 235 2.44 29.89 0.01
C GLN A 235 2.25 28.65 -0.84
N VAL A 236 2.21 27.46 -0.23
CA VAL A 236 2.04 26.19 -0.93
C VAL A 236 0.96 25.37 -0.24
N LYS A 237 -0.06 24.94 -0.98
CA LYS A 237 -1.08 24.00 -0.53
C LYS A 237 -0.68 22.58 -0.86
N VAL A 238 -0.92 21.64 0.05
CA VAL A 238 -0.52 20.24 -0.09
C VAL A 238 -1.74 19.33 -0.02
N ALA A 239 -1.83 18.41 -0.98
CA ALA A 239 -2.82 17.32 -0.97
C ALA A 239 -2.12 15.98 -1.27
N ALA A 240 -2.63 14.89 -0.70
CA ALA A 240 -2.04 13.57 -0.85
C ALA A 240 -3.12 12.47 -0.89
N VAL A 241 -2.68 11.21 -1.01
CA VAL A 241 -3.55 10.03 -0.99
C VAL A 241 -3.08 9.05 0.08
N GLY A 242 -4.01 8.57 0.92
CA GLY A 242 -3.73 7.54 1.93
C GLY A 242 -4.55 7.65 3.20
N ASN A 243 -5.03 8.84 3.53
CA ASN A 243 -5.78 9.14 4.76
C ASN A 243 -5.12 8.50 6.00
N ASN A 244 -3.82 8.75 6.14
CA ASN A 244 -3.00 8.29 7.25
C ASN A 244 -3.48 8.97 8.55
N ARG A 245 -3.40 8.28 9.69
CA ARG A 245 -3.79 8.87 11.00
C ARG A 245 -3.06 10.17 11.30
N MET A 246 -1.81 10.30 10.85
CA MET A 246 -1.03 11.53 11.02
C MET A 246 -1.61 12.71 10.24
N SER A 247 -2.34 12.49 9.13
CA SER A 247 -2.94 13.56 8.33
C SER A 247 -3.87 14.45 9.14
N ALA A 248 -4.60 13.85 10.09
CA ALA A 248 -5.58 14.52 10.93
C ALA A 248 -4.99 15.21 12.19
N ILE A 249 -3.73 14.91 12.55
CA ILE A 249 -3.09 15.47 13.75
C ILE A 249 -1.86 16.31 13.46
N TYR A 250 -1.33 16.25 12.25
CA TYR A 250 -0.23 17.11 11.81
C TYR A 250 -0.68 18.58 11.74
N THR A 251 0.23 19.52 11.94
CA THR A 251 -0.10 20.95 11.90
C THR A 251 0.72 21.65 10.81
N PRO A 252 0.08 22.21 9.77
CA PRO A 252 -1.36 22.13 9.45
C PRO A 252 -1.82 20.71 9.07
N HIS A 253 -3.11 20.41 9.21
CA HIS A 253 -3.67 19.12 8.79
C HIS A 253 -3.40 18.87 7.31
N LEU A 254 -2.99 17.64 6.96
CA LEU A 254 -2.78 17.26 5.56
C LEU A 254 -4.13 16.92 4.92
N THR A 255 -4.45 17.62 3.82
CA THR A 255 -5.56 17.22 2.96
C THR A 255 -5.22 15.88 2.31
N SER A 256 -6.01 14.84 2.58
CA SER A 256 -5.75 13.48 2.07
C SER A 256 -7.04 12.77 1.67
N VAL A 257 -6.98 11.99 0.61
CA VAL A 257 -8.05 11.16 0.07
C VAL A 257 -7.88 9.71 0.54
#